data_5ac7b8bc673015802bde874ed3fc9403
#
_entry.id   5ac7b8bc673015802bde874ed3fc9403
#
_cell.length_a   1.000
_cell.length_b   1.000
_cell.length_c   1.000
_cell.angle_alpha   90.00
_cell.angle_beta   90.00
_cell.angle_gamma   90.00
#
_symmetry.space_group_name_H-M   'P 1'
#
loop_
_entity.id
_entity.type
_entity.pdbx_description
1 polymer ?
#
loop_
_entity_poly.entity_id
_entity_poly.type
_entity_poly.pdbx_seq_one_letter_code
_entity_poly.pdbx_strand_id
1 'polypeptide(L)'
;CTVCGRERSEEIDGIIIVISGGTATFEGKDTAATYSNIYGENATVYIAQENDVLKVTLNDQAGRTFKHWASATGTIIPDEDFSMLVLRSGYYYPVFEDTDANAFSSRVKIYEGNCEEGILYMSTNSKGDVKYEVEYVNYGHHDFAECVNHNGQYHKQVCLICGETVLEEHTEYNSEIEKEAGHTEE
;
A
#
# COMPACT_ATOMS: atom_id res chain seq x y z
N CYS A 1 14.78 -17.66 14.02
CA CYS A 1 14.55 -18.38 15.30
C CYS A 1 15.05 -19.82 15.16
N THR A 2 16.05 -20.22 15.95
CA THR A 2 16.65 -21.57 15.92
C THR A 2 15.67 -22.68 16.38
N VAL A 3 14.54 -22.32 16.97
CA VAL A 3 13.54 -23.27 17.51
C VAL A 3 12.39 -23.52 16.54
N CYS A 4 11.96 -22.52 15.77
CA CYS A 4 10.79 -22.64 14.87
C CYS A 4 11.11 -22.37 13.38
N GLY A 5 12.35 -22.05 13.02
CA GLY A 5 12.78 -21.78 11.65
C GLY A 5 12.15 -20.52 11.01
N ARG A 6 11.37 -19.74 11.76
CA ARG A 6 10.81 -18.47 11.24
C ARG A 6 11.92 -17.42 11.21
N GLU A 7 12.15 -16.86 10.05
CA GLU A 7 12.91 -15.63 9.93
C GLU A 7 12.17 -14.53 10.69
N ARG A 8 12.93 -13.71 11.40
CA ARG A 8 12.39 -12.51 12.02
C ARG A 8 12.17 -11.52 10.88
N SER A 9 10.93 -11.25 10.51
CA SER A 9 10.63 -10.05 9.73
C SER A 9 11.01 -8.87 10.62
N GLU A 10 11.99 -8.09 10.23
CA GLU A 10 12.21 -6.78 10.84
C GLU A 10 10.97 -5.95 10.53
N GLU A 11 10.32 -5.44 11.56
CA GLU A 11 9.20 -4.52 11.42
C GLU A 11 9.80 -3.25 10.77
N ILE A 12 9.40 -2.96 9.54
CA ILE A 12 9.83 -1.74 8.85
C ILE A 12 9.00 -0.61 9.46
N ASP A 13 9.64 0.20 10.30
CA ASP A 13 9.03 1.40 10.85
C ASP A 13 8.99 2.48 9.75
N GLY A 14 7.86 2.61 9.08
CA GLY A 14 7.67 3.62 8.03
C GLY A 14 6.57 3.27 7.03
N ILE A 15 6.23 4.27 6.23
CA ILE A 15 5.24 4.19 5.17
C ILE A 15 5.95 3.72 3.89
N ILE A 16 5.46 2.66 3.28
CA ILE A 16 6.05 2.07 2.06
C ILE A 16 5.43 2.72 0.84
N ILE A 17 6.26 3.38 0.03
CA ILE A 17 5.87 3.92 -1.27
C ILE A 17 6.61 3.16 -2.36
N VAL A 18 5.87 2.64 -3.32
CA VAL A 18 6.42 1.94 -4.50
C VAL A 18 6.20 2.80 -5.73
N ILE A 19 7.26 3.09 -6.46
CA ILE A 19 7.23 3.81 -7.72
C ILE A 19 7.73 2.89 -8.83
N SER A 20 6.87 2.56 -9.77
CA SER A 20 7.23 1.84 -10.99
C SER A 20 7.45 2.83 -12.13
N GLY A 21 8.46 2.63 -12.94
CA GLY A 21 8.74 3.45 -14.13
C GLY A 21 9.15 4.90 -13.84
N GLY A 22 9.54 5.20 -12.61
CA GLY A 22 10.00 6.50 -12.17
C GLY A 22 11.01 6.42 -11.05
N THR A 23 11.50 7.59 -10.64
CA THR A 23 12.35 7.79 -9.47
C THR A 23 11.70 8.81 -8.54
N ALA A 24 12.05 8.77 -7.26
CA ALA A 24 11.57 9.75 -6.32
C ALA A 24 12.66 10.22 -5.36
N THR A 25 12.50 11.42 -4.81
CA THR A 25 13.37 12.01 -3.80
C THR A 25 12.53 12.63 -2.69
N PHE A 26 13.03 12.60 -1.46
CA PHE A 26 12.40 13.31 -0.35
C PHE A 26 12.89 14.76 -0.30
N GLU A 27 11.98 15.68 -0.02
CA GLU A 27 12.34 17.07 0.19
C GLU A 27 13.04 17.22 1.55
N GLY A 28 14.24 17.84 1.52
CA GLY A 28 14.98 18.19 2.74
C GLY A 28 15.67 17.05 3.48
N LYS A 29 15.67 15.83 2.93
CA LYS A 29 16.40 14.69 3.51
C LYS A 29 16.96 13.74 2.47
N ASP A 30 17.92 12.92 2.88
CA ASP A 30 18.44 11.86 2.02
C ASP A 30 17.35 10.83 1.72
N THR A 31 17.30 10.37 0.48
CA THR A 31 16.33 9.38 0.02
C THR A 31 16.97 8.00 0.03
N ALA A 32 16.49 7.13 0.89
CA ALA A 32 16.80 5.71 0.84
C ALA A 32 15.81 5.01 -0.11
N ALA A 33 16.32 4.25 -1.06
CA ALA A 33 15.52 3.50 -2.00
C ALA A 33 16.03 2.07 -2.14
N THR A 34 15.13 1.12 -2.31
CA THR A 34 15.45 -0.29 -2.51
C THR A 34 14.70 -0.82 -3.72
N TYR A 35 15.40 -1.51 -4.61
CA TYR A 35 14.77 -2.20 -5.73
C TYR A 35 14.14 -3.51 -5.25
N SER A 36 12.96 -3.83 -5.77
CA SER A 36 12.27 -5.06 -5.41
C SER A 36 11.57 -5.67 -6.62
N ASN A 37 11.95 -6.90 -6.94
CA ASN A 37 11.25 -7.69 -7.96
C ASN A 37 9.87 -8.18 -7.48
N ILE A 38 9.56 -8.06 -6.20
CA ILE A 38 8.26 -8.45 -5.63
C ILE A 38 7.15 -7.55 -6.20
N TYR A 39 7.47 -6.27 -6.44
CA TYR A 39 6.53 -5.26 -6.93
C TYR A 39 6.62 -5.04 -8.46
N GLY A 40 7.25 -5.94 -9.20
CA GLY A 40 7.42 -5.86 -10.65
C GLY A 40 8.79 -5.31 -11.08
N GLU A 41 9.10 -5.47 -12.37
CA GLU A 41 10.30 -4.92 -12.96
C GLU A 41 10.27 -3.38 -12.91
N ASN A 42 11.42 -2.76 -12.69
CA ASN A 42 11.59 -1.30 -12.56
C ASN A 42 10.82 -0.64 -11.40
N ALA A 43 10.37 -1.40 -10.42
CA ALA A 43 9.77 -0.85 -9.22
C ALA A 43 10.85 -0.51 -8.18
N THR A 44 10.77 0.70 -7.63
CA THR A 44 11.64 1.20 -6.55
C THR A 44 10.80 1.40 -5.31
N VAL A 45 11.27 0.88 -4.18
CA VAL A 45 10.61 0.99 -2.88
C VAL A 45 11.27 2.08 -2.07
N TYR A 46 10.47 2.98 -1.54
CA TYR A 46 10.87 4.07 -0.66
C TYR A 46 10.22 3.88 0.71
N ILE A 47 10.98 4.11 1.76
CA ILE A 47 10.48 4.12 3.14
C ILE A 47 10.38 5.58 3.57
N ALA A 48 9.16 6.02 3.82
CA ALA A 48 8.81 7.38 4.17
C ALA A 48 8.32 7.47 5.62
N GLN A 49 8.29 8.69 6.16
CA GLN A 49 7.58 9.02 7.39
C GLN A 49 6.31 9.79 7.03
N GLU A 50 5.34 9.79 7.92
CA GLU A 50 4.14 10.60 7.76
C GLU A 50 4.50 12.08 7.60
N ASN A 51 3.83 12.76 6.67
CA ASN A 51 4.06 14.15 6.28
C ASN A 51 5.39 14.44 5.54
N ASP A 52 6.14 13.43 5.14
CA ASP A 52 7.22 13.66 4.16
C ASP A 52 6.65 14.18 2.84
N VAL A 53 7.42 15.02 2.17
CA VAL A 53 7.11 15.43 0.81
C VAL A 53 7.99 14.62 -0.15
N LEU A 54 7.35 13.81 -0.97
CA LEU A 54 7.99 13.00 -2.00
C LEU A 54 7.82 13.67 -3.36
N LYS A 55 8.94 13.89 -4.07
CA LYS A 55 8.97 14.38 -5.45
C LYS A 55 9.25 13.20 -6.38
N VAL A 56 8.34 12.96 -7.32
CA VAL A 56 8.41 11.85 -8.27
C VAL A 56 8.71 12.40 -9.66
N THR A 57 9.63 11.75 -10.35
CA THR A 57 10.05 12.08 -11.71
C THR A 57 9.90 10.86 -12.61
N LEU A 58 9.29 11.02 -13.77
CA LEU A 58 9.16 9.96 -14.77
C LEU A 58 10.53 9.58 -15.33
N ASN A 59 10.81 8.27 -15.42
CA ASN A 59 11.99 7.79 -16.14
C ASN A 59 11.77 7.94 -17.64
N ASP A 60 12.86 8.24 -18.38
CA ASP A 60 12.81 8.29 -19.84
C ASP A 60 12.30 6.95 -20.41
N GLN A 61 11.24 7.04 -21.19
CA GLN A 61 10.57 5.92 -21.86
C GLN A 61 10.61 6.16 -23.36
N ALA A 62 11.77 5.92 -23.97
CA ALA A 62 12.03 6.20 -25.37
C ALA A 62 10.88 5.74 -26.30
N GLY A 63 10.29 6.70 -27.01
CA GLY A 63 9.24 6.46 -28.01
C GLY A 63 7.84 6.24 -27.44
N ARG A 64 7.59 6.54 -26.16
CA ARG A 64 6.27 6.45 -25.53
C ARG A 64 5.74 7.85 -25.18
N THR A 65 4.44 8.03 -25.32
CA THR A 65 3.75 9.27 -24.93
C THR A 65 3.12 9.07 -23.56
N PHE A 66 3.62 9.80 -22.56
CA PHE A 66 3.08 9.78 -21.22
C PHE A 66 1.64 10.33 -21.23
N LYS A 67 0.77 9.70 -20.46
CA LYS A 67 -0.63 10.11 -20.31
C LYS A 67 -0.92 10.62 -18.90
N HIS A 68 -0.62 9.83 -17.90
CA HIS A 68 -0.79 10.18 -16.49
C HIS A 68 -0.11 9.11 -15.60
N TRP A 69 0.10 9.45 -14.34
CA TRP A 69 0.34 8.47 -13.29
C TRP A 69 -0.98 7.94 -12.76
N ALA A 70 -1.00 6.68 -12.39
CA ALA A 70 -2.10 6.07 -11.67
C ALA A 70 -1.59 5.40 -10.38
N SER A 71 -2.48 5.15 -9.43
CA SER A 71 -2.16 4.43 -8.21
C SER A 71 -3.08 3.22 -8.01
N ALA A 72 -2.70 2.32 -7.10
CA ALA A 72 -3.52 1.21 -6.67
C ALA A 72 -4.84 1.65 -5.99
N THR A 73 -4.92 2.90 -5.52
CA THR A 73 -6.16 3.51 -4.99
C THR A 73 -7.06 4.12 -6.08
N GLY A 74 -6.64 4.08 -7.35
CA GLY A 74 -7.37 4.70 -8.46
C GLY A 74 -7.11 6.20 -8.63
N THR A 75 -6.15 6.78 -7.90
CA THR A 75 -5.76 8.19 -8.07
C THR A 75 -5.11 8.38 -9.44
N ILE A 76 -5.45 9.47 -10.13
CA ILE A 76 -4.88 9.88 -11.41
C ILE A 76 -4.16 11.20 -11.22
N ILE A 77 -2.88 11.28 -11.65
CA ILE A 77 -2.03 12.47 -11.60
C ILE A 77 -1.56 12.78 -13.02
N PRO A 78 -1.96 13.90 -13.62
CA PRO A 78 -1.71 14.18 -15.03
C PRO A 78 -0.27 14.64 -15.34
N ASP A 79 0.45 15.15 -14.35
CA ASP A 79 1.79 15.72 -14.53
C ASP A 79 2.86 14.62 -14.59
N GLU A 80 3.84 14.73 -15.49
CA GLU A 80 4.97 13.80 -15.60
C GLU A 80 5.79 13.76 -14.32
N ASP A 81 6.08 14.94 -13.77
CA ASP A 81 6.72 15.13 -12.47
C ASP A 81 5.71 15.68 -11.48
N PHE A 82 5.63 15.10 -10.32
CA PHE A 82 4.71 15.56 -9.29
C PHE A 82 5.32 15.49 -7.89
N SER A 83 4.69 16.20 -6.96
CA SER A 83 5.01 16.11 -5.54
C SER A 83 3.78 15.69 -4.76
N MET A 84 3.98 14.87 -3.76
CA MET A 84 2.91 14.43 -2.87
C MET A 84 3.34 14.46 -1.41
N LEU A 85 2.37 14.76 -0.54
CA LEU A 85 2.50 14.57 0.88
C LEU A 85 2.25 13.08 1.20
N VAL A 86 3.19 12.45 1.88
CA VAL A 86 3.06 11.04 2.28
C VAL A 86 2.18 10.94 3.52
N LEU A 87 1.01 10.32 3.37
CA LEU A 87 0.07 10.07 4.46
C LEU A 87 -0.13 8.57 4.72
N ARG A 88 0.11 7.75 3.69
CA ARG A 88 -0.09 6.30 3.72
C ARG A 88 0.77 5.60 2.67
N SER A 89 0.92 4.30 2.78
CA SER A 89 1.54 3.46 1.76
C SER A 89 0.79 3.55 0.42
N GLY A 90 1.50 3.32 -0.69
CA GLY A 90 0.89 3.37 -2.00
C GLY A 90 1.80 2.85 -3.10
N TYR A 91 1.18 2.40 -4.18
CA TYR A 91 1.85 1.96 -5.41
C TYR A 91 1.46 2.89 -6.56
N TYR A 92 2.46 3.50 -7.21
CA TYR A 92 2.29 4.45 -8.32
C TYR A 92 2.98 3.93 -9.58
N TYR A 93 2.33 4.07 -10.72
CA TYR A 93 2.83 3.62 -12.02
C TYR A 93 2.40 4.55 -13.16
N PRO A 94 3.22 4.73 -14.22
CA PRO A 94 2.87 5.56 -15.37
C PRO A 94 1.96 4.80 -16.33
N VAL A 95 1.04 5.52 -16.95
CA VAL A 95 0.18 5.07 -18.05
C VAL A 95 0.57 5.83 -19.30
N PHE A 96 0.68 5.12 -20.43
CA PHE A 96 1.08 5.68 -21.74
C PHE A 96 -0.04 5.56 -22.76
N GLU A 97 -0.11 6.51 -23.72
CA GLU A 97 -1.14 6.52 -24.75
C GLU A 97 -0.96 5.40 -25.79
N ASP A 98 0.30 5.05 -26.10
CA ASP A 98 0.70 4.15 -27.19
C ASP A 98 0.72 2.67 -26.75
N THR A 99 0.07 2.33 -25.65
CA THR A 99 -0.01 0.94 -25.17
C THR A 99 -0.88 0.09 -26.11
N ASP A 100 -0.27 -0.87 -26.81
CA ASP A 100 -0.98 -1.79 -27.69
C ASP A 100 -1.85 -2.76 -26.89
N ALA A 101 -3.17 -2.57 -26.96
CA ALA A 101 -4.13 -3.30 -26.12
C ALA A 101 -4.26 -4.82 -26.46
N ASN A 102 -3.65 -5.30 -27.58
CA ASN A 102 -4.07 -6.55 -28.19
C ASN A 102 -3.14 -7.77 -27.99
N ALA A 103 -2.10 -7.69 -27.19
CA ALA A 103 -1.10 -8.77 -27.10
C ALA A 103 -0.43 -8.95 -25.73
N PHE A 104 -1.17 -8.69 -24.64
CA PHE A 104 -0.62 -8.86 -23.32
C PHE A 104 -0.66 -10.31 -22.83
N SER A 105 0.35 -10.71 -22.06
CA SER A 105 0.40 -11.98 -21.35
C SER A 105 -0.71 -12.12 -20.31
N SER A 106 -0.83 -13.28 -19.70
CA SER A 106 -1.64 -13.44 -18.50
C SER A 106 -1.17 -12.48 -17.41
N ARG A 107 -2.12 -11.88 -16.70
CA ARG A 107 -1.84 -10.96 -15.61
C ARG A 107 -1.16 -11.67 -14.43
N VAL A 108 -0.18 -11.04 -13.85
CA VAL A 108 0.54 -11.49 -12.65
C VAL A 108 0.24 -10.51 -11.53
N LYS A 109 -0.14 -11.03 -10.36
CA LYS A 109 -0.34 -10.19 -9.18
C LYS A 109 1.01 -9.70 -8.66
N ILE A 110 1.16 -8.39 -8.52
CA ILE A 110 2.39 -7.73 -8.07
C ILE A 110 2.21 -6.94 -6.78
N TYR A 111 0.95 -6.72 -6.35
CA TYR A 111 0.63 -6.02 -5.12
C TYR A 111 -0.66 -6.60 -4.54
N GLU A 112 -0.66 -6.91 -3.23
CA GLU A 112 -1.80 -7.60 -2.58
C GLU A 112 -3.00 -6.67 -2.35
N GLY A 113 -2.78 -5.37 -2.27
CA GLY A 113 -3.83 -4.44 -1.84
C GLY A 113 -4.24 -4.63 -0.38
N ASN A 114 -5.23 -3.87 0.02
CA ASN A 114 -5.86 -3.95 1.34
C ASN A 114 -7.29 -3.39 1.28
N CYS A 115 -7.90 -3.03 2.40
CA CYS A 115 -9.25 -2.46 2.42
C CYS A 115 -9.37 -1.08 1.77
N GLU A 116 -8.26 -0.36 1.61
CA GLU A 116 -8.21 0.98 0.99
C GLU A 116 -7.60 0.95 -0.42
N GLU A 117 -6.87 -0.10 -0.76
CA GLU A 117 -6.13 -0.24 -2.02
C GLU A 117 -6.55 -1.52 -2.74
N GLY A 118 -6.72 -1.42 -4.06
CA GLY A 118 -6.98 -2.60 -4.89
C GLY A 118 -5.75 -3.50 -5.02
N ILE A 119 -6.01 -4.76 -5.37
CA ILE A 119 -4.99 -5.71 -5.81
C ILE A 119 -4.46 -5.24 -7.17
N LEU A 120 -3.15 -5.09 -7.31
CA LEU A 120 -2.54 -4.67 -8.56
C LEU A 120 -1.99 -5.87 -9.34
N TYR A 121 -2.40 -5.96 -10.58
CA TYR A 121 -1.89 -6.92 -11.55
C TYR A 121 -1.09 -6.23 -12.64
N MET A 122 -0.09 -6.90 -13.16
CA MET A 122 0.74 -6.47 -14.27
C MET A 122 0.69 -7.50 -15.40
N SER A 123 0.64 -7.02 -16.62
CA SER A 123 0.80 -7.83 -17.84
C SER A 123 1.83 -7.18 -18.74
N THR A 124 2.59 -7.96 -19.48
CA THR A 124 3.57 -7.47 -20.47
C THR A 124 3.28 -8.02 -21.84
N ASN A 125 3.66 -7.29 -22.88
CA ASN A 125 3.59 -7.78 -24.25
C ASN A 125 4.99 -8.09 -24.80
N SER A 126 5.04 -8.64 -26.03
CA SER A 126 6.30 -8.99 -26.70
C SER A 126 7.18 -7.80 -27.09
N LYS A 127 6.66 -6.58 -26.99
CA LYS A 127 7.37 -5.33 -27.22
C LYS A 127 7.95 -4.73 -25.93
N GLY A 128 7.66 -5.36 -24.77
CA GLY A 128 8.04 -4.84 -23.46
C GLY A 128 7.07 -3.79 -22.88
N ASP A 129 5.91 -3.56 -23.53
CA ASP A 129 4.89 -2.71 -22.95
C ASP A 129 4.30 -3.35 -21.68
N VAL A 130 4.00 -2.53 -20.70
CA VAL A 130 3.41 -2.96 -19.43
C VAL A 130 2.02 -2.39 -19.30
N LYS A 131 1.07 -3.24 -18.91
CA LYS A 131 -0.30 -2.86 -18.55
C LYS A 131 -0.54 -3.19 -17.10
N TYR A 132 -1.11 -2.24 -16.36
CA TYR A 132 -1.53 -2.44 -14.99
C TYR A 132 -3.05 -2.49 -14.90
N GLU A 133 -3.56 -3.36 -14.05
CA GLU A 133 -4.98 -3.53 -13.77
C GLU A 133 -5.20 -3.59 -12.26
N VAL A 134 -6.13 -2.79 -11.75
CA VAL A 134 -6.50 -2.78 -10.33
C VAL A 134 -7.80 -3.55 -10.15
N GLU A 135 -7.83 -4.47 -9.20
CA GLU A 135 -9.02 -5.24 -8.83
C GLU A 135 -9.38 -4.93 -7.36
N TYR A 136 -10.55 -4.34 -7.15
CA TYR A 136 -11.04 -3.97 -5.82
C TYR A 136 -11.89 -5.10 -5.24
N VAL A 137 -11.31 -5.94 -4.38
CA VAL A 137 -12.00 -7.10 -3.78
C VAL A 137 -12.65 -6.71 -2.45
N ASN A 138 -11.92 -6.02 -1.59
CA ASN A 138 -12.36 -5.66 -0.23
C ASN A 138 -12.39 -4.14 0.00
N TYR A 139 -12.42 -3.35 -1.07
CA TYR A 139 -12.36 -1.91 -0.97
C TYR A 139 -13.51 -1.33 -0.14
N GLY A 140 -13.16 -0.57 0.89
CA GLY A 140 -14.12 0.04 1.81
C GLY A 140 -14.79 -0.93 2.80
N HIS A 141 -14.38 -2.19 2.82
CA HIS A 141 -14.91 -3.19 3.74
C HIS A 141 -13.80 -3.68 4.68
N HIS A 142 -13.93 -3.35 5.97
CA HIS A 142 -13.05 -3.86 7.01
C HIS A 142 -13.70 -5.04 7.69
N ASP A 143 -12.95 -6.13 7.84
CA ASP A 143 -13.33 -7.31 8.60
C ASP A 143 -12.61 -7.26 9.95
N PHE A 144 -13.24 -6.63 10.93
CA PHE A 144 -12.65 -6.48 12.26
C PHE A 144 -12.76 -7.77 13.08
N ALA A 145 -11.65 -8.13 13.71
CA ALA A 145 -11.60 -9.18 14.70
C ALA A 145 -12.51 -8.86 15.91
N GLU A 146 -12.73 -9.86 16.76
CA GLU A 146 -13.44 -9.66 18.02
C GLU A 146 -12.79 -8.53 18.83
N CYS A 147 -13.65 -7.75 19.49
CA CYS A 147 -13.25 -6.66 20.35
C CYS A 147 -12.48 -7.21 21.56
N VAL A 148 -11.31 -6.67 21.83
CA VAL A 148 -10.49 -7.04 22.98
C VAL A 148 -10.23 -5.85 23.88
N ASN A 149 -10.11 -6.04 25.16
CA ASN A 149 -9.72 -4.97 26.07
C ASN A 149 -8.30 -4.50 25.75
N HIS A 150 -8.13 -3.21 25.50
CA HIS A 150 -6.84 -2.60 25.25
C HIS A 150 -6.23 -2.02 26.53
N ASN A 151 -7.06 -1.33 27.33
CA ASN A 151 -6.71 -0.77 28.62
C ASN A 151 -8.00 -0.42 29.39
N GLY A 152 -7.89 0.17 30.56
CA GLY A 152 -9.06 0.54 31.38
C GLY A 152 -9.99 1.60 30.74
N GLN A 153 -9.67 2.16 29.60
CA GLN A 153 -10.44 3.19 28.91
C GLN A 153 -10.96 2.77 27.53
N TYR A 154 -10.26 1.85 26.84
CA TYR A 154 -10.56 1.52 25.44
C TYR A 154 -10.61 0.02 25.18
N HIS A 155 -11.53 -0.38 24.32
CA HIS A 155 -11.48 -1.61 23.55
C HIS A 155 -10.70 -1.41 22.25
N LYS A 156 -10.12 -2.48 21.75
CA LYS A 156 -9.39 -2.52 20.49
C LYS A 156 -9.97 -3.56 19.55
N GLN A 157 -10.18 -3.18 18.31
CA GLN A 157 -10.45 -4.09 17.20
C GLN A 157 -9.38 -3.92 16.13
N VAL A 158 -8.97 -5.02 15.51
CA VAL A 158 -7.99 -5.02 14.42
C VAL A 158 -8.62 -5.62 13.19
N CYS A 159 -8.54 -4.95 12.06
CA CYS A 159 -8.99 -5.48 10.79
C CYS A 159 -8.12 -6.68 10.38
N LEU A 160 -8.75 -7.82 10.13
CA LEU A 160 -8.08 -9.06 9.72
C LEU A 160 -7.46 -8.99 8.32
N ILE A 161 -7.90 -8.03 7.50
CA ILE A 161 -7.44 -7.86 6.12
C ILE A 161 -6.26 -6.90 6.03
N CYS A 162 -6.39 -5.68 6.63
CA CYS A 162 -5.40 -4.60 6.47
C CYS A 162 -4.62 -4.26 7.74
N GLY A 163 -5.00 -4.83 8.89
CA GLY A 163 -4.35 -4.54 10.17
C GLY A 163 -4.74 -3.20 10.81
N GLU A 164 -5.67 -2.45 10.19
CA GLU A 164 -6.17 -1.21 10.78
C GLU A 164 -6.74 -1.46 12.17
N THR A 165 -6.43 -0.54 13.07
CA THR A 165 -6.86 -0.62 14.48
C THR A 165 -7.89 0.46 14.77
N VAL A 166 -9.02 0.06 15.32
CA VAL A 166 -10.03 0.96 15.88
C VAL A 166 -10.02 0.83 17.39
N LEU A 167 -10.02 1.98 18.09
CA LEU A 167 -10.17 2.08 19.54
C LEU A 167 -11.54 2.66 19.86
N GLU A 168 -12.30 1.97 20.67
CA GLU A 168 -13.62 2.42 21.17
C GLU A 168 -13.55 2.62 22.67
N GLU A 169 -14.03 3.78 23.15
CA GLU A 169 -14.08 4.04 24.59
C GLU A 169 -15.08 3.11 25.30
N HIS A 170 -14.71 2.67 26.50
CA HIS A 170 -15.64 2.00 27.40
C HIS A 170 -16.77 2.95 27.79
N THR A 171 -18.01 2.58 27.51
CA THR A 171 -19.17 3.32 27.99
C THR A 171 -19.69 2.67 29.25
N GLU A 172 -20.39 3.44 30.11
CA GLU A 172 -20.98 2.88 31.36
C GLU A 172 -21.90 1.68 31.09
N TYR A 173 -22.46 1.59 29.90
CA TYR A 173 -23.30 0.45 29.47
C TYR A 173 -22.50 -0.84 29.21
N ASN A 174 -21.24 -0.74 28.90
CA ASN A 174 -20.37 -1.90 28.61
C ASN A 174 -19.83 -2.57 29.89
N SER A 175 -19.94 -1.93 31.07
CA SER A 175 -19.44 -2.49 32.33
C SER A 175 -20.15 -3.78 32.75
N GLU A 176 -21.42 -3.95 32.38
CA GLU A 176 -22.16 -5.19 32.65
C GLU A 176 -21.80 -6.30 31.65
N ILE A 177 -21.60 -5.94 30.39
CA ILE A 177 -21.18 -6.86 29.32
C ILE A 177 -19.74 -7.34 29.56
N GLU A 178 -18.86 -6.46 30.04
CA GLU A 178 -17.48 -6.77 30.38
C GLU A 178 -17.39 -7.81 31.53
N LYS A 179 -18.27 -7.73 32.49
CA LYS A 179 -18.34 -8.75 33.57
C LYS A 179 -18.78 -10.13 33.07
N GLU A 180 -19.68 -10.18 32.09
CA GLU A 180 -20.11 -11.45 31.46
C GLU A 180 -19.00 -12.01 30.55
N ALA A 181 -18.17 -11.15 29.91
CA ALA A 181 -17.04 -11.55 29.09
C ALA A 181 -15.77 -11.95 29.86
N GLY A 182 -15.84 -11.98 31.22
CA GLY A 182 -14.74 -12.41 32.08
C GLY A 182 -13.68 -11.36 32.36
N HIS A 183 -13.97 -10.09 32.13
CA HIS A 183 -13.14 -8.99 32.60
C HIS A 183 -13.25 -8.87 34.12
N THR A 184 -12.21 -9.27 34.85
CA THR A 184 -12.06 -8.99 36.28
C THR A 184 -11.41 -7.62 36.42
N GLU A 185 -12.08 -6.72 37.15
CA GLU A 185 -11.42 -5.50 37.63
C GLU A 185 -10.22 -5.92 38.52
N GLU A 186 -9.01 -5.50 38.15
CA GLU A 186 -7.86 -5.42 39.04
C GLU A 186 -7.80 -4.06 39.74
#